data_ea8635afc5e1d3fbf354c8f108333ae4
#
_entry.id   ea8635afc5e1d3fbf354c8f108333ae4
#
_cell.length_a   1.000
_cell.length_b   1.000
_cell.length_c   1.000
_cell.angle_alpha   90.00
_cell.angle_beta   90.00
_cell.angle_gamma   90.00
#
_symmetry.space_group_name_H-M   'P 1'
#
loop_
_entity.id
_entity.type
_entity.pdbx_description
1 polymer ?
#
loop_
_entity_poly.entity_id
_entity_poly.type
_entity_poly.pdbx_seq_one_letter_code
_entity_poly.pdbx_strand_id
1 'polypeptide(L)'
;MSKTMTKYQLDHFRDKVKRQFNPMIDEQELLVKQFKTEATDKAVAKLSKKIGAEKIIDNFRKAEKMLADARATAMTFFEKKKPKDQELDYKFTSRNSYRSDEITLADCEDQLRSWASELAQREIERRPEGKKLKDLKDLKVKALDVVMESGTPDSLAIALNEVSKKIGLTWNTDVQALPNFKQAG
;
A
#
# COMPACT_ATOMS: atom_id res chain seq x y z
N MET A 1 -43.34 -0.67 -22.14
CA MET A 1 -42.23 -1.64 -22.30
C MET A 1 -40.93 -0.91 -21.97
N SER A 2 -40.28 -1.29 -20.90
CA SER A 2 -38.99 -0.74 -20.52
C SER A 2 -37.94 -1.15 -21.55
N LYS A 3 -37.29 -0.18 -22.21
CA LYS A 3 -36.28 -0.45 -23.22
C LYS A 3 -35.02 -1.01 -22.57
N THR A 4 -34.44 -2.02 -23.17
CA THR A 4 -33.14 -2.59 -22.77
C THR A 4 -32.06 -1.54 -22.83
N MET A 5 -31.18 -1.47 -21.82
CA MET A 5 -30.10 -0.52 -21.78
C MET A 5 -29.07 -0.79 -22.88
N THR A 6 -28.57 0.28 -23.50
CA THR A 6 -27.49 0.22 -24.46
C THR A 6 -26.14 0.06 -23.75
N LYS A 7 -25.12 -0.45 -24.46
CA LYS A 7 -23.74 -0.54 -23.94
C LYS A 7 -23.25 0.80 -23.40
N TYR A 8 -23.54 1.90 -24.12
CA TYR A 8 -23.15 3.25 -23.69
C TYR A 8 -23.78 3.65 -22.34
N GLN A 9 -25.06 3.32 -22.13
CA GLN A 9 -25.74 3.58 -20.85
C GLN A 9 -25.13 2.74 -19.73
N LEU A 10 -24.82 1.49 -19.97
CA LEU A 10 -24.14 0.63 -19.01
C LEU A 10 -22.75 1.19 -18.62
N ASP A 11 -21.94 1.58 -19.59
CA ASP A 11 -20.63 2.18 -19.35
C ASP A 11 -20.74 3.47 -18.55
N HIS A 12 -21.73 4.32 -18.87
CA HIS A 12 -22.01 5.55 -18.09
C HIS A 12 -22.32 5.26 -16.63
N PHE A 13 -23.16 4.26 -16.34
CA PHE A 13 -23.47 3.89 -14.96
C PHE A 13 -22.29 3.25 -14.25
N ARG A 14 -21.47 2.47 -14.93
CA ARG A 14 -20.20 1.94 -14.38
C ARG A 14 -19.26 3.07 -13.95
N ASP A 15 -19.12 4.10 -14.78
CA ASP A 15 -18.29 5.24 -14.45
C ASP A 15 -18.90 6.08 -13.31
N LYS A 16 -20.22 6.20 -13.26
CA LYS A 16 -20.90 6.84 -12.15
C LYS A 16 -20.68 6.09 -10.82
N VAL A 17 -20.75 4.77 -10.82
CA VAL A 17 -20.40 3.93 -9.65
C VAL A 17 -18.96 4.19 -9.22
N LYS A 18 -18.01 4.13 -10.14
CA LYS A 18 -16.60 4.40 -9.82
C LYS A 18 -16.39 5.79 -9.23
N ARG A 19 -16.98 6.83 -9.84
CA ARG A 19 -16.86 8.21 -9.37
C ARG A 19 -17.42 8.44 -7.96
N GLN A 20 -18.42 7.67 -7.58
CA GLN A 20 -19.00 7.77 -6.24
C GLN A 20 -18.20 6.97 -5.20
N PHE A 21 -17.80 5.76 -5.53
CA PHE A 21 -17.11 4.88 -4.58
C PHE A 21 -15.62 5.19 -4.42
N ASN A 22 -14.93 5.58 -5.51
CA ASN A 22 -13.48 5.78 -5.45
C ASN A 22 -13.07 6.81 -4.40
N PRO A 23 -13.64 8.02 -4.33
CA PRO A 23 -13.24 9.00 -3.31
C PRO A 23 -13.42 8.49 -1.87
N MET A 24 -14.52 7.75 -1.62
CA MET A 24 -14.79 7.18 -0.29
C MET A 24 -13.77 6.07 0.06
N ILE A 25 -13.39 5.27 -0.93
CA ILE A 25 -12.38 4.23 -0.77
C ILE A 25 -11.01 4.86 -0.55
N ASP A 26 -10.63 5.85 -1.36
CA ASP A 26 -9.34 6.54 -1.29
C ASP A 26 -9.15 7.23 0.08
N GLU A 27 -10.19 7.91 0.57
CA GLU A 27 -10.18 8.51 1.91
C GLU A 27 -9.98 7.45 3.00
N GLN A 28 -10.73 6.36 2.90
CA GLN A 28 -10.65 5.28 3.88
C GLN A 28 -9.31 4.53 3.79
N GLU A 29 -8.73 4.37 2.59
CA GLU A 29 -7.39 3.80 2.39
C GLU A 29 -6.31 4.67 3.04
N LEU A 30 -6.43 5.99 2.94
CA LEU A 30 -5.49 6.91 3.57
C LEU A 30 -5.51 6.75 5.10
N LEU A 31 -6.70 6.70 5.70
CA LEU A 31 -6.85 6.46 7.15
C LEU A 31 -6.26 5.11 7.56
N VAL A 32 -6.59 4.05 6.83
CA VAL A 32 -6.07 2.70 7.10
C VAL A 32 -4.54 2.67 6.96
N LYS A 33 -3.97 3.37 5.99
CA LYS A 33 -2.52 3.48 5.80
C LYS A 33 -1.84 4.17 6.98
N GLN A 34 -2.42 5.26 7.51
CA GLN A 34 -1.90 5.95 8.69
C GLN A 34 -1.90 5.01 9.91
N PHE A 35 -3.02 4.36 10.19
CA PHE A 35 -3.11 3.38 11.27
C PHE A 35 -2.15 2.19 11.08
N LYS A 36 -1.95 1.75 9.84
CA LYS A 36 -1.02 0.66 9.55
C LYS A 36 0.41 1.04 9.91
N THR A 37 0.84 2.25 9.58
CA THR A 37 2.18 2.73 9.93
C THR A 37 2.36 2.74 11.44
N GLU A 38 1.45 3.38 12.18
CA GLU A 38 1.50 3.43 13.65
C GLU A 38 1.46 2.04 14.31
N ALA A 39 0.59 1.15 13.81
CA ALA A 39 0.47 -0.20 14.32
C ALA A 39 1.73 -1.02 14.03
N THR A 40 2.36 -0.83 12.86
CA THR A 40 3.61 -1.49 12.50
C THR A 40 4.73 -1.02 13.42
N ASP A 41 4.89 0.28 13.66
CA ASP A 41 5.94 0.80 14.54
C ASP A 41 5.79 0.30 15.99
N LYS A 42 4.54 0.27 16.50
CA LYS A 42 4.23 -0.32 17.80
C LYS A 42 4.53 -1.83 17.85
N ALA A 43 4.23 -2.54 16.76
CA ALA A 43 4.49 -3.97 16.65
C ALA A 43 5.99 -4.27 16.55
N VAL A 44 6.77 -3.46 15.82
CA VAL A 44 8.24 -3.54 15.76
C VAL A 44 8.82 -3.42 17.15
N ALA A 45 8.44 -2.38 17.91
CA ALA A 45 8.96 -2.16 19.26
C ALA A 45 8.63 -3.34 20.22
N LYS A 46 7.39 -3.84 20.17
CA LYS A 46 6.97 -4.98 21.00
C LYS A 46 7.69 -6.27 20.60
N LEU A 47 7.80 -6.54 19.30
CA LEU A 47 8.40 -7.76 18.79
C LEU A 47 9.90 -7.76 19.05
N SER A 48 10.60 -6.65 18.77
CA SER A 48 12.02 -6.46 19.03
C SER A 48 12.36 -6.78 20.49
N LYS A 49 11.57 -6.24 21.40
CA LYS A 49 11.72 -6.52 22.85
C LYS A 49 11.49 -7.99 23.19
N LYS A 50 10.42 -8.58 22.64
CA LYS A 50 10.02 -9.96 22.91
C LYS A 50 11.07 -10.98 22.47
N ILE A 51 11.68 -10.80 21.31
CA ILE A 51 12.68 -11.71 20.73
C ILE A 51 14.11 -11.31 21.09
N GLY A 52 14.32 -10.20 21.80
CA GLY A 52 15.66 -9.71 22.16
C GLY A 52 16.46 -9.13 20.98
N ALA A 53 15.80 -8.79 19.89
CA ALA A 53 16.45 -8.26 18.67
C ALA A 53 17.14 -6.91 18.90
N GLU A 54 16.70 -6.11 19.87
CA GLU A 54 17.31 -4.81 20.20
C GLU A 54 18.82 -4.94 20.45
N LYS A 55 19.22 -5.91 21.27
CA LYS A 55 20.64 -6.13 21.59
C LYS A 55 21.45 -6.53 20.36
N ILE A 56 20.87 -7.35 19.49
CA ILE A 56 21.54 -7.81 18.27
C ILE A 56 21.72 -6.64 17.31
N ILE A 57 20.66 -5.86 17.07
CA ILE A 57 20.68 -4.67 16.22
C ILE A 57 21.68 -3.63 16.74
N ASP A 58 21.69 -3.38 18.05
CA ASP A 58 22.65 -2.44 18.66
C ASP A 58 24.10 -2.93 18.53
N ASN A 59 24.33 -4.23 18.63
CA ASN A 59 25.67 -4.80 18.44
C ASN A 59 26.11 -4.67 16.96
N PHE A 60 25.23 -4.88 16.00
CA PHE A 60 25.49 -4.64 14.58
C PHE A 60 25.85 -3.17 14.33
N ARG A 61 25.07 -2.23 14.84
CA ARG A 61 25.34 -0.78 14.71
C ARG A 61 26.70 -0.39 15.29
N LYS A 62 27.05 -0.95 16.45
CA LYS A 62 28.38 -0.72 17.07
C LYS A 62 29.50 -1.30 16.20
N ALA A 63 29.32 -2.50 15.67
CA ALA A 63 30.31 -3.15 14.82
C ALA A 63 30.51 -2.38 13.50
N GLU A 64 29.45 -1.92 12.86
CA GLU A 64 29.52 -1.09 11.65
C GLU A 64 30.25 0.24 11.91
N LYS A 65 29.95 0.89 13.04
CA LYS A 65 30.65 2.11 13.43
C LYS A 65 32.14 1.87 13.67
N MET A 66 32.48 0.83 14.42
CA MET A 66 33.89 0.46 14.65
C MET A 66 34.63 0.16 13.34
N LEU A 67 33.98 -0.51 12.39
CA LEU A 67 34.56 -0.81 11.08
C LEU A 67 34.76 0.48 10.25
N ALA A 68 33.80 1.40 10.28
CA ALA A 68 33.92 2.69 9.62
C ALA A 68 35.07 3.53 10.21
N ASP A 69 35.18 3.59 11.53
CA ASP A 69 36.26 4.30 12.24
C ASP A 69 37.62 3.68 11.93
N ALA A 70 37.73 2.35 11.90
CA ALA A 70 38.95 1.65 11.54
C ALA A 70 39.37 1.94 10.09
N ARG A 71 38.42 1.94 9.16
CA ARG A 71 38.66 2.30 7.74
C ARG A 71 39.17 3.73 7.60
N ALA A 72 38.51 4.68 8.27
CA ALA A 72 38.94 6.10 8.26
C ALA A 72 40.35 6.28 8.82
N THR A 73 40.66 5.57 9.90
CA THR A 73 42.00 5.59 10.52
C THR A 73 43.04 5.03 9.57
N ALA A 74 42.74 3.88 8.92
CA ALA A 74 43.66 3.26 7.96
C ALA A 74 43.90 4.19 6.75
N MET A 75 42.85 4.78 6.20
CA MET A 75 42.96 5.74 5.09
C MET A 75 43.88 6.91 5.47
N THR A 76 43.64 7.52 6.62
CA THR A 76 44.47 8.65 7.11
C THR A 76 45.94 8.23 7.32
N PHE A 77 46.18 7.01 7.80
CA PHE A 77 47.53 6.49 7.98
C PHE A 77 48.23 6.32 6.63
N PHE A 78 47.60 5.65 5.67
CA PHE A 78 48.20 5.43 4.37
C PHE A 78 48.38 6.71 3.58
N GLU A 79 47.45 7.66 3.66
CA GLU A 79 47.61 8.96 3.05
C GLU A 79 48.83 9.75 3.57
N LYS A 80 49.07 9.70 4.88
CA LYS A 80 50.27 10.34 5.51
C LYS A 80 51.57 9.63 5.16
N LYS A 81 51.55 8.36 4.84
CA LYS A 81 52.73 7.53 4.56
C LYS A 81 52.99 7.33 3.09
N LYS A 82 52.13 7.78 2.20
CA LYS A 82 52.32 7.58 0.76
C LYS A 82 53.60 8.30 0.28
N PRO A 83 54.39 7.71 -0.60
CA PRO A 83 55.49 8.37 -1.30
C PRO A 83 54.96 9.55 -2.11
N LYS A 84 55.74 10.62 -2.25
CA LYS A 84 55.33 11.89 -2.87
C LYS A 84 54.83 11.75 -4.31
N ASP A 85 55.24 10.72 -5.01
CA ASP A 85 54.99 10.49 -6.45
C ASP A 85 54.02 9.33 -6.72
N GLN A 86 53.32 8.84 -5.71
CA GLN A 86 52.35 7.75 -5.88
C GLN A 86 50.95 8.17 -5.49
N GLU A 87 49.98 7.92 -6.36
CA GLU A 87 48.57 8.00 -5.99
C GLU A 87 48.18 6.74 -5.22
N LEU A 88 47.36 6.89 -4.17
CA LEU A 88 46.80 5.73 -3.48
C LEU A 88 45.68 5.14 -4.33
N ASP A 89 45.98 4.05 -4.98
CA ASP A 89 44.99 3.28 -5.77
C ASP A 89 44.18 2.30 -4.88
N TYR A 90 44.01 2.66 -3.58
CA TYR A 90 43.19 1.87 -2.67
C TYR A 90 41.74 2.32 -2.74
N LYS A 91 41.00 1.76 -3.63
CA LYS A 91 39.56 1.64 -3.41
C LYS A 91 39.38 0.59 -2.32
N PHE A 92 39.12 1.03 -1.08
CA PHE A 92 38.56 0.15 -0.04
C PHE A 92 37.14 -0.24 -0.43
N THR A 93 36.99 -0.86 -1.57
CA THR A 93 35.77 -1.56 -1.94
C THR A 93 35.74 -2.80 -1.07
N SER A 94 34.69 -2.93 -0.27
CA SER A 94 34.46 -4.19 0.40
C SER A 94 34.46 -5.27 -0.69
N ARG A 95 35.41 -6.20 -0.66
CA ARG A 95 35.44 -7.37 -1.54
C ARG A 95 34.27 -8.34 -1.28
N ASN A 96 33.26 -7.89 -0.57
CA ASN A 96 32.10 -8.68 -0.13
C ASN A 96 31.02 -8.83 -1.18
N SER A 97 31.27 -8.44 -2.44
CA SER A 97 30.31 -8.68 -3.52
C SER A 97 30.13 -10.18 -3.90
N TYR A 98 30.82 -11.09 -3.23
CA TYR A 98 30.73 -12.54 -3.53
C TYR A 98 30.17 -13.39 -2.37
N ARG A 99 29.79 -12.83 -1.23
CA ARG A 99 29.08 -13.56 -0.18
C ARG A 99 27.62 -13.14 -0.14
N SER A 100 26.81 -13.88 -0.88
CA SER A 100 25.34 -13.77 -0.86
C SER A 100 24.72 -14.20 0.48
N ASP A 101 25.54 -14.65 1.43
CA ASP A 101 25.07 -15.23 2.69
C ASP A 101 25.36 -14.35 3.92
N GLU A 102 25.89 -13.15 3.74
CA GLU A 102 26.12 -12.22 4.85
C GLU A 102 24.81 -11.48 5.20
N ILE A 103 24.28 -11.80 6.36
CA ILE A 103 23.16 -11.07 6.94
C ILE A 103 23.63 -9.67 7.32
N THR A 104 22.99 -8.65 6.76
CA THR A 104 23.27 -7.25 7.08
C THR A 104 22.34 -6.74 8.18
N LEU A 105 22.69 -5.58 8.77
CA LEU A 105 21.80 -4.88 9.70
C LEU A 105 20.45 -4.57 9.03
N ALA A 106 20.47 -4.13 7.77
CA ALA A 106 19.28 -3.83 7.00
C ALA A 106 18.38 -5.06 6.85
N ASP A 107 18.94 -6.23 6.57
CA ASP A 107 18.18 -7.49 6.47
C ASP A 107 17.49 -7.84 7.77
N CYS A 108 18.15 -7.63 8.91
CA CYS A 108 17.56 -7.88 10.23
C CYS A 108 16.41 -6.89 10.53
N GLU A 109 16.59 -5.62 10.22
CA GLU A 109 15.58 -4.57 10.43
C GLU A 109 14.38 -4.80 9.48
N ASP A 110 14.61 -5.15 8.23
CA ASP A 110 13.57 -5.44 7.24
C ASP A 110 12.77 -6.68 7.60
N GLN A 111 13.44 -7.75 8.05
CA GLN A 111 12.75 -8.95 8.50
C GLN A 111 11.87 -8.68 9.72
N LEU A 112 12.38 -7.92 10.70
CA LEU A 112 11.61 -7.52 11.88
C LEU A 112 10.39 -6.69 11.48
N ARG A 113 10.57 -5.74 10.56
CA ARG A 113 9.50 -4.89 10.04
C ARG A 113 8.46 -5.69 9.23
N SER A 114 8.90 -6.68 8.47
CA SER A 114 8.01 -7.60 7.75
C SER A 114 7.09 -8.36 8.71
N TRP A 115 7.64 -8.99 9.72
CA TRP A 115 6.85 -9.71 10.76
C TRP A 115 5.90 -8.76 11.51
N ALA A 116 6.37 -7.57 11.84
CA ALA A 116 5.55 -6.56 12.50
C ALA A 116 4.40 -6.07 11.60
N SER A 117 4.64 -5.95 10.29
CA SER A 117 3.62 -5.55 9.32
C SER A 117 2.49 -6.59 9.22
N GLU A 118 2.80 -7.88 9.27
CA GLU A 118 1.77 -8.94 9.31
C GLU A 118 0.89 -8.85 10.56
N LEU A 119 1.51 -8.60 11.72
CA LEU A 119 0.77 -8.41 12.96
C LEU A 119 -0.13 -7.16 12.91
N ALA A 120 0.40 -6.06 12.40
CA ALA A 120 -0.34 -4.82 12.20
C ALA A 120 -1.51 -5.01 11.23
N GLN A 121 -1.33 -5.77 10.15
CA GLN A 121 -2.39 -6.06 9.19
C GLN A 121 -3.58 -6.78 9.85
N ARG A 122 -3.30 -7.79 10.68
CA ARG A 122 -4.35 -8.52 11.43
C ARG A 122 -5.08 -7.63 12.43
N GLU A 123 -4.37 -6.65 13.02
CA GLU A 123 -4.99 -5.68 13.93
C GLU A 123 -5.93 -4.74 13.16
N ILE A 124 -5.51 -4.25 11.99
CA ILE A 124 -6.31 -3.36 11.13
C ILE A 124 -7.59 -4.04 10.66
N GLU A 125 -7.51 -5.29 10.23
CA GLU A 125 -8.68 -6.05 9.78
C GLU A 125 -9.76 -6.20 10.87
N ARG A 126 -9.37 -6.12 12.13
CA ARG A 126 -10.30 -6.17 13.27
C ARG A 126 -10.88 -4.81 13.62
N ARG A 127 -10.22 -3.72 13.22
CA ARG A 127 -10.67 -2.34 13.51
C ARG A 127 -11.86 -1.94 12.65
N PRO A 128 -12.71 -1.03 13.16
CA PRO A 128 -13.86 -0.52 12.40
C PRO A 128 -13.45 0.09 11.05
N GLU A 129 -12.32 0.80 11.00
CA GLU A 129 -11.80 1.44 9.79
C GLU A 129 -11.42 0.42 8.71
N GLY A 130 -10.77 -0.67 9.10
CA GLY A 130 -10.41 -1.76 8.18
C GLY A 130 -11.64 -2.50 7.66
N LYS A 131 -12.61 -2.75 8.53
CA LYS A 131 -13.90 -3.35 8.15
C LYS A 131 -14.66 -2.44 7.19
N LYS A 132 -14.74 -1.13 7.49
CA LYS A 132 -15.39 -0.15 6.62
C LYS A 132 -14.75 -0.09 5.23
N LEU A 133 -13.42 -0.14 5.15
CA LEU A 133 -12.72 -0.18 3.86
C LEU A 133 -13.09 -1.43 3.06
N LYS A 134 -13.11 -2.59 3.71
CA LYS A 134 -13.52 -3.84 3.08
C LYS A 134 -14.96 -3.77 2.59
N ASP A 135 -15.88 -3.31 3.45
CA ASP A 135 -17.29 -3.18 3.11
C ASP A 135 -17.51 -2.24 1.90
N LEU A 136 -16.78 -1.11 1.84
CA LEU A 136 -16.84 -0.19 0.70
C LEU A 136 -16.35 -0.84 -0.60
N LYS A 137 -15.26 -1.60 -0.55
CA LYS A 137 -14.76 -2.33 -1.72
C LYS A 137 -15.73 -3.40 -2.17
N ASP A 138 -16.29 -4.18 -1.26
CA ASP A 138 -17.27 -5.22 -1.55
C ASP A 138 -18.57 -4.63 -2.11
N LEU A 139 -19.04 -3.50 -1.57
CA LEU A 139 -20.20 -2.78 -2.09
C LEU A 139 -19.97 -2.20 -3.49
N LYS A 140 -18.77 -1.69 -3.77
CA LYS A 140 -18.40 -1.22 -5.12
C LYS A 140 -18.45 -2.35 -6.12
N VAL A 141 -17.90 -3.54 -5.80
CA VAL A 141 -17.94 -4.71 -6.67
C VAL A 141 -19.39 -5.10 -6.94
N LYS A 142 -20.21 -5.25 -5.89
CA LYS A 142 -21.63 -5.55 -6.03
C LYS A 142 -22.39 -4.54 -6.88
N ALA A 143 -22.10 -3.24 -6.70
CA ALA A 143 -22.73 -2.20 -7.51
C ALA A 143 -22.34 -2.29 -9.00
N LEU A 144 -21.09 -2.66 -9.29
CA LEU A 144 -20.63 -2.89 -10.67
C LEU A 144 -21.28 -4.13 -11.28
N ASP A 145 -21.41 -5.21 -10.51
CA ASP A 145 -22.08 -6.46 -10.95
C ASP A 145 -23.56 -6.18 -11.29
N VAL A 146 -24.25 -5.44 -10.40
CA VAL A 146 -25.63 -5.02 -10.65
C VAL A 146 -25.79 -4.21 -11.94
N VAL A 147 -24.83 -3.31 -12.25
CA VAL A 147 -24.85 -2.59 -13.53
C VAL A 147 -24.72 -3.54 -14.73
N MET A 148 -23.91 -4.59 -14.60
CA MET A 148 -23.70 -5.57 -15.67
C MET A 148 -24.90 -6.50 -15.88
N GLU A 149 -25.61 -6.85 -14.81
CA GLU A 149 -26.73 -7.79 -14.83
C GLU A 149 -28.07 -7.13 -15.13
N SER A 150 -28.18 -5.82 -14.93
CA SER A 150 -29.44 -5.10 -15.10
C SER A 150 -29.77 -4.89 -16.57
N GLY A 151 -30.94 -5.39 -16.99
CA GLY A 151 -31.42 -5.24 -18.38
C GLY A 151 -32.12 -3.91 -18.65
N THR A 152 -32.70 -3.26 -17.62
CA THR A 152 -33.51 -2.03 -17.77
C THR A 152 -33.10 -0.96 -16.75
N PRO A 153 -33.34 0.34 -17.04
CA PRO A 153 -33.06 1.43 -16.11
C PRO A 153 -33.77 1.29 -14.78
N ASP A 154 -35.02 0.83 -14.78
CA ASP A 154 -35.82 0.70 -13.57
C ASP A 154 -35.27 -0.41 -12.65
N SER A 155 -34.91 -1.57 -13.24
CA SER A 155 -34.27 -2.65 -12.48
C SER A 155 -32.92 -2.23 -11.91
N LEU A 156 -32.15 -1.46 -12.68
CA LEU A 156 -30.88 -0.90 -12.23
C LEU A 156 -31.03 0.06 -11.05
N ALA A 157 -32.03 0.96 -11.12
CA ALA A 157 -32.32 1.92 -10.05
C ALA A 157 -32.60 1.21 -8.72
N ILE A 158 -33.49 0.24 -8.77
CA ILE A 158 -33.90 -0.53 -7.58
C ILE A 158 -32.67 -1.24 -6.98
N ALA A 159 -31.96 -1.98 -7.82
CA ALA A 159 -30.83 -2.78 -7.36
C ALA A 159 -29.63 -1.95 -6.85
N LEU A 160 -29.29 -0.82 -7.51
CA LEU A 160 -28.27 0.10 -7.03
C LEU A 160 -28.66 0.75 -5.70
N ASN A 161 -29.93 1.16 -5.54
CA ASN A 161 -30.40 1.74 -4.28
C ASN A 161 -30.37 0.72 -3.14
N GLU A 162 -30.68 -0.55 -3.40
CA GLU A 162 -30.54 -1.63 -2.40
C GLU A 162 -29.11 -1.83 -1.96
N VAL A 163 -28.16 -1.95 -2.91
CA VAL A 163 -26.73 -2.10 -2.60
C VAL A 163 -26.20 -0.90 -1.81
N SER A 164 -26.62 0.30 -2.17
CA SER A 164 -26.08 1.54 -1.60
C SER A 164 -26.80 2.03 -0.34
N LYS A 165 -27.90 1.38 0.04
CA LYS A 165 -28.67 1.72 1.25
C LYS A 165 -27.83 1.75 2.51
N LYS A 166 -26.85 0.83 2.63
CA LYS A 166 -25.97 0.70 3.77
C LYS A 166 -25.00 1.89 3.95
N ILE A 167 -24.72 2.63 2.88
CA ILE A 167 -23.80 3.78 2.87
C ILE A 167 -24.50 5.11 2.64
N GLY A 168 -25.87 5.11 2.64
CA GLY A 168 -26.67 6.31 2.50
C GLY A 168 -26.60 6.97 1.11
N LEU A 169 -26.14 6.26 0.08
CA LEU A 169 -26.13 6.78 -1.29
C LEU A 169 -27.47 6.51 -1.96
N THR A 170 -28.01 7.54 -2.59
CA THR A 170 -29.19 7.44 -3.47
C THR A 170 -28.76 7.63 -4.92
N TRP A 171 -29.24 6.77 -5.79
CA TRP A 171 -28.92 6.79 -7.21
C TRP A 171 -30.07 7.43 -8.00
N ASN A 172 -29.76 8.54 -8.67
CA ASN A 172 -30.65 9.06 -9.69
C ASN A 172 -30.31 8.34 -11.00
N THR A 173 -31.21 7.47 -11.43
CA THR A 173 -31.07 6.66 -12.66
C THR A 173 -31.91 7.23 -13.78
N ASP A 174 -32.25 8.52 -13.74
CA ASP A 174 -33.06 9.15 -14.78
C ASP A 174 -32.32 9.10 -16.11
N VAL A 175 -32.68 8.07 -16.91
CA VAL A 175 -32.07 7.80 -18.24
C VAL A 175 -32.49 8.88 -19.26
N GLN A 176 -33.55 9.64 -18.97
CA GLN A 176 -33.99 10.73 -19.83
C GLN A 176 -33.06 11.94 -19.76
N ALA A 177 -32.26 12.04 -18.71
CA ALA A 177 -31.23 13.08 -18.57
C ALA A 177 -29.91 12.75 -19.30
N LEU A 178 -29.76 11.53 -19.84
CA LEU A 178 -28.58 11.19 -20.66
C LEU A 178 -28.69 11.87 -22.03
N PRO A 179 -27.64 12.54 -22.50
CA PRO A 179 -27.68 13.16 -23.82
C PRO A 179 -28.04 12.08 -24.86
N ASN A 180 -29.12 12.34 -25.60
CA ASN A 180 -29.50 11.55 -26.75
C ASN A 180 -28.40 11.66 -27.80
N PHE A 181 -27.45 10.76 -27.81
CA PHE A 181 -26.58 10.59 -28.94
C PHE A 181 -27.43 10.06 -30.08
N LYS A 182 -27.85 10.96 -30.99
CA LYS A 182 -28.30 10.56 -32.30
C LYS A 182 -27.20 9.65 -32.87
N GLN A 183 -27.57 8.42 -33.19
CA GLN A 183 -26.74 7.56 -33.99
C GLN A 183 -26.39 8.35 -35.24
N ALA A 184 -25.09 8.66 -35.37
CA ALA A 184 -24.56 9.07 -36.67
C ALA A 184 -24.70 7.85 -37.58
N GLY A 185 -25.58 8.00 -38.60
CA GLY A 185 -25.79 7.00 -39.65
C GLY A 185 -24.57 6.86 -40.52
#